data_4d1aa5e409919c7899e1841637486df1
#
_entry.id   4d1aa5e409919c7899e1841637486df1
#
_cell.length_a   1.000
_cell.length_b   1.000
_cell.length_c   1.000
_cell.angle_alpha   90.00
_cell.angle_beta   90.00
_cell.angle_gamma   90.00
#
_symmetry.space_group_name_H-M   'P 1'
#
loop_
_entity.id
_entity.type
_entity.pdbx_description
1 polymer ?
#
loop_
_entity_poly.entity_id
_entity_poly.type
_entity_poly.pdbx_seq_one_letter_code
_entity_poly.pdbx_strand_id
1 'polypeptide(L)'
;AADAVVHMTVSVAGDLATAKDGTLMADRDVTVKDIDKNGVLTYDEALIAAHDEYYNGGAIAGYATADSEQYGKYITKFWGDTSGAFGYWRNSDSCQGLSDEVKANDKLTAFVYKDKDNFSDAYTKFETTSYTSYVDNMFTLFMYKSSWNGSLDKQEFTRTPEFKLAVYDENYKLVPEEEYGLKVGSAGQSVTMRKEGTYYLVAMSTEDNLLVPTVAKAVVYTK
;
A
#
# COMPACT_ATOMS: atom_id res chain seq x y z
N ALA A 1 12.68 -0.02 22.29
CA ALA A 1 12.01 -1.23 21.77
C ALA A 1 12.94 -2.00 20.83
N ALA A 2 12.71 -3.29 20.70
CA ALA A 2 13.40 -4.10 19.68
C ALA A 2 12.92 -3.71 18.28
N ASP A 3 13.83 -3.79 17.29
CA ASP A 3 13.49 -3.57 15.90
C ASP A 3 12.36 -4.51 15.45
N ALA A 4 11.49 -4.04 14.59
CA ALA A 4 10.41 -4.84 14.02
C ALA A 4 10.32 -4.64 12.50
N VAL A 5 10.01 -5.72 11.78
CA VAL A 5 9.77 -5.66 10.33
C VAL A 5 8.29 -5.47 10.08
N VAL A 6 7.96 -4.41 9.35
CA VAL A 6 6.62 -4.14 8.82
C VAL A 6 6.62 -4.27 7.30
N HIS A 7 5.45 -4.33 6.70
CA HIS A 7 5.27 -4.40 5.24
C HIS A 7 4.63 -3.11 4.74
N MET A 8 5.32 -2.39 3.88
CA MET A 8 4.89 -1.06 3.45
C MET A 8 4.65 -0.98 1.95
N THR A 9 3.51 -0.42 1.59
CA THR A 9 3.18 -0.02 0.23
C THR A 9 3.10 1.49 0.17
N VAL A 10 3.79 2.08 -0.80
CA VAL A 10 3.80 3.52 -1.03
C VAL A 10 3.27 3.81 -2.43
N SER A 11 2.35 4.74 -2.52
CA SER A 11 1.85 5.24 -3.81
C SER A 11 1.85 6.77 -3.85
N VAL A 12 1.97 7.31 -5.06
CA VAL A 12 1.94 8.75 -5.31
C VAL A 12 0.95 9.01 -6.44
N ALA A 13 -0.08 9.78 -6.16
CA ALA A 13 -1.09 10.18 -7.12
C ALA A 13 -1.70 9.00 -7.90
N GLY A 14 -2.02 7.92 -7.18
CA GLY A 14 -2.72 6.75 -7.73
C GLY A 14 -1.83 5.68 -8.32
N ASP A 15 -0.51 5.88 -8.38
CA ASP A 15 0.45 4.91 -8.89
C ASP A 15 1.40 4.43 -7.78
N LEU A 16 1.82 3.17 -7.82
CA LEU A 16 2.85 2.70 -6.91
C LEU A 16 4.13 3.52 -7.10
N ALA A 17 4.69 3.99 -6.01
CA ALA A 17 5.97 4.69 -6.02
C ALA A 17 7.11 3.73 -6.39
N THR A 18 8.18 4.28 -6.95
CA THR A 18 9.40 3.52 -7.25
C THR A 18 10.45 3.76 -6.16
N ALA A 19 11.16 2.70 -5.82
CA ALA A 19 12.33 2.75 -4.97
C ALA A 19 13.55 3.28 -5.75
N LYS A 20 14.62 3.59 -5.05
CA LYS A 20 15.88 4.11 -5.64
C LYS A 20 16.53 3.19 -6.67
N ASP A 21 16.24 1.89 -6.62
CA ASP A 21 16.71 0.89 -7.58
C ASP A 21 15.75 0.69 -8.77
N GLY A 22 14.65 1.45 -8.83
CA GLY A 22 13.64 1.37 -9.87
C GLY A 22 12.56 0.32 -9.63
N THR A 23 12.64 -0.46 -8.56
CA THR A 23 11.59 -1.42 -8.19
C THR A 23 10.43 -0.74 -7.48
N LEU A 24 9.24 -1.38 -7.48
CA LEU A 24 8.03 -0.80 -6.93
C LEU A 24 7.98 -0.89 -5.40
N MET A 25 7.37 0.11 -4.79
CA MET A 25 7.06 0.12 -3.35
C MET A 25 5.79 -0.68 -3.05
N ALA A 26 5.81 -1.96 -3.40
CA ALA A 26 4.70 -2.88 -3.21
C ALA A 26 5.04 -3.89 -2.11
N ASP A 27 4.36 -3.80 -0.98
CA ASP A 27 4.49 -4.74 0.16
C ASP A 27 5.96 -4.98 0.56
N ARG A 28 6.72 -3.88 0.68
CA ARG A 28 8.17 -3.94 0.96
C ARG A 28 8.42 -4.12 2.44
N ASP A 29 9.39 -4.97 2.76
CA ASP A 29 9.87 -5.12 4.13
C ASP A 29 10.60 -3.86 4.57
N VAL A 30 10.22 -3.33 5.73
CA VAL A 30 10.85 -2.16 6.36
C VAL A 30 11.18 -2.52 7.80
N THR A 31 12.44 -2.37 8.17
CA THR A 31 12.88 -2.56 9.55
C THR A 31 12.75 -1.25 10.32
N VAL A 32 11.78 -1.21 11.21
CA VAL A 32 11.49 -0.03 12.04
C VAL A 32 12.36 -0.07 13.30
N LYS A 33 12.97 1.06 13.61
CA LYS A 33 13.85 1.23 14.77
C LYS A 33 13.27 2.29 15.71
N ASP A 34 13.42 2.05 17.01
CA ASP A 34 13.09 3.01 18.05
C ASP A 34 14.18 4.10 18.11
N ILE A 35 14.02 5.14 17.30
CA ILE A 35 15.02 6.19 17.09
C ILE A 35 15.14 7.08 18.32
N ASP A 36 14.01 7.45 18.92
CA ASP A 36 13.96 8.36 20.07
C ASP A 36 14.11 7.63 21.42
N LYS A 37 14.20 6.28 21.39
CA LYS A 37 14.41 5.40 22.54
C LYS A 37 13.32 5.54 23.62
N ASN A 38 12.09 5.79 23.16
CA ASN A 38 10.95 5.92 24.07
C ASN A 38 10.30 4.57 24.43
N GLY A 39 10.74 3.48 23.81
CA GLY A 39 10.22 2.12 24.03
C GLY A 39 9.06 1.73 23.14
N VAL A 40 8.67 2.58 22.18
CA VAL A 40 7.56 2.36 21.27
C VAL A 40 8.03 2.58 19.84
N LEU A 41 7.64 1.70 18.92
CA LEU A 41 7.85 1.91 17.49
C LEU A 41 6.63 2.64 16.93
N THR A 42 6.84 3.74 16.22
CA THR A 42 5.77 4.59 15.73
C THR A 42 5.67 4.58 14.21
N TYR A 43 4.53 5.03 13.69
CA TYR A 43 4.34 5.19 12.24
C TYR A 43 5.36 6.17 11.65
N ASP A 44 5.68 7.25 12.37
CA ASP A 44 6.73 8.20 11.98
C ASP A 44 8.06 7.49 11.76
N GLU A 45 8.48 6.67 12.71
CA GLU A 45 9.72 5.90 12.61
C GLU A 45 9.68 4.88 11.47
N ALA A 46 8.52 4.30 11.18
CA ALA A 46 8.34 3.43 10.02
C ALA A 46 8.51 4.20 8.70
N LEU A 47 8.00 5.42 8.61
CA LEU A 47 8.17 6.26 7.43
C LEU A 47 9.61 6.72 7.25
N ILE A 48 10.30 7.08 8.33
CA ILE A 48 11.74 7.39 8.30
C ILE A 48 12.52 6.19 7.76
N ALA A 49 12.27 5.00 8.32
CA ALA A 49 12.96 3.77 7.91
C ALA A 49 12.69 3.43 6.43
N ALA A 50 11.45 3.57 5.97
CA ALA A 50 11.10 3.31 4.57
C ALA A 50 11.84 4.24 3.60
N HIS A 51 11.93 5.52 3.93
CA HIS A 51 12.66 6.48 3.12
C HIS A 51 14.17 6.20 3.14
N ASP A 52 14.74 5.90 4.30
CA ASP A 52 16.17 5.60 4.41
C ASP A 52 16.53 4.35 3.62
N GLU A 53 15.67 3.34 3.59
CA GLU A 53 15.94 2.09 2.89
C GLU A 53 15.68 2.19 1.38
N TYR A 54 14.63 2.88 0.95
CA TYR A 54 14.14 2.82 -0.43
C TYR A 54 14.15 4.13 -1.20
N TYR A 55 14.10 5.29 -0.54
CA TYR A 55 14.08 6.58 -1.24
C TYR A 55 15.49 7.09 -1.55
N ASN A 56 15.70 7.61 -2.75
CA ASN A 56 16.99 8.14 -3.15
C ASN A 56 17.38 9.36 -2.32
N GLY A 57 18.45 9.22 -1.53
CA GLY A 57 18.90 10.25 -0.59
C GLY A 57 18.34 10.09 0.82
N GLY A 58 17.53 9.06 1.08
CA GLY A 58 17.02 8.72 2.40
C GLY A 58 15.91 9.65 2.91
N ALA A 59 15.59 9.53 4.19
CA ALA A 59 14.55 10.32 4.83
C ALA A 59 14.86 11.83 4.80
N ILE A 60 16.12 12.19 4.94
CA ILE A 60 16.54 13.61 4.92
C ILE A 60 16.18 14.28 3.58
N ALA A 61 16.16 13.53 2.50
CA ALA A 61 15.80 14.05 1.17
C ALA A 61 14.31 13.98 0.88
N GLY A 62 13.61 12.93 1.32
CA GLY A 62 12.25 12.61 0.89
C GLY A 62 11.15 12.79 1.92
N TYR A 63 11.49 12.99 3.19
CA TYR A 63 10.53 13.01 4.27
C TYR A 63 10.76 14.20 5.19
N ALA A 64 9.70 14.88 5.60
CA ALA A 64 9.76 15.94 6.59
C ALA A 64 8.44 16.03 7.36
N THR A 65 8.54 16.47 8.60
CA THR A 65 7.40 16.71 9.48
C THR A 65 7.50 18.09 10.11
N ALA A 66 6.39 18.59 10.61
CA ALA A 66 6.32 19.78 11.44
C ALA A 66 5.39 19.50 12.62
N ASP A 67 5.47 20.35 13.64
CA ASP A 67 4.63 20.23 14.83
C ASP A 67 3.53 21.27 14.82
N SER A 68 2.33 20.87 15.20
CA SER A 68 1.17 21.72 15.41
C SER A 68 0.71 21.60 16.85
N GLU A 69 0.39 22.70 17.51
CA GLU A 69 -0.17 22.68 18.84
C GLU A 69 -1.53 21.96 18.90
N GLN A 70 -2.30 22.04 17.81
CA GLN A 70 -3.64 21.46 17.73
C GLN A 70 -3.62 20.00 17.35
N TYR A 71 -2.74 19.58 16.41
CA TYR A 71 -2.80 18.24 15.81
C TYR A 71 -1.54 17.40 16.05
N GLY A 72 -0.55 17.93 16.76
CA GLY A 72 0.73 17.28 16.97
C GLY A 72 1.60 17.25 15.72
N LYS A 73 2.42 16.24 15.58
CA LYS A 73 3.31 16.06 14.44
C LYS A 73 2.52 15.69 13.18
N TYR A 74 2.82 16.36 12.07
CA TYR A 74 2.20 16.08 10.78
C TYR A 74 3.23 16.10 9.64
N ILE A 75 2.93 15.40 8.55
CA ILE A 75 3.82 15.26 7.39
C ILE A 75 3.77 16.53 6.53
N THR A 76 4.94 17.05 6.17
CA THR A 76 5.08 18.18 5.23
C THR A 76 5.76 17.77 3.93
N LYS A 77 6.47 16.67 3.91
CA LYS A 77 7.06 16.07 2.72
C LYS A 77 7.02 14.55 2.85
N PHE A 78 6.57 13.88 1.80
CA PHE A 78 6.47 12.43 1.75
C PHE A 78 6.85 11.96 0.36
N TRP A 79 7.78 11.03 0.27
CA TRP A 79 8.34 10.53 -0.99
C TRP A 79 8.73 11.67 -1.95
N GLY A 80 9.29 12.73 -1.38
CA GLY A 80 9.70 13.95 -2.06
C GLY A 80 8.55 14.90 -2.43
N ASP A 81 7.30 14.53 -2.27
CA ASP A 81 6.13 15.36 -2.56
C ASP A 81 5.85 16.33 -1.41
N THR A 82 5.59 17.60 -1.73
CA THR A 82 5.33 18.67 -0.78
C THR A 82 3.92 19.24 -0.85
N SER A 83 3.01 18.54 -1.52
CA SER A 83 1.62 19.02 -1.73
C SER A 83 0.80 19.10 -0.44
N GLY A 84 1.18 18.36 0.60
CA GLY A 84 0.41 18.25 1.83
C GLY A 84 -0.78 17.30 1.76
N ALA A 85 -1.05 16.70 0.60
CA ALA A 85 -2.16 15.77 0.38
C ALA A 85 -1.70 14.33 0.66
N PHE A 86 -1.54 13.99 1.93
CA PHE A 86 -0.99 12.70 2.36
C PHE A 86 -1.99 11.91 3.18
N GLY A 87 -1.94 10.57 3.03
CA GLY A 87 -2.70 9.64 3.84
C GLY A 87 -1.83 8.47 4.28
N TYR A 88 -2.17 7.85 5.41
CA TYR A 88 -1.47 6.68 5.90
C TYR A 88 -2.39 5.82 6.76
N TRP A 89 -2.30 4.52 6.53
CA TRP A 89 -3.17 3.51 7.12
C TRP A 89 -2.34 2.36 7.67
N ARG A 90 -2.87 1.69 8.68
CA ARG A 90 -2.27 0.52 9.30
C ARG A 90 -3.32 -0.59 9.40
N ASN A 91 -3.04 -1.75 8.83
CA ASN A 91 -3.90 -2.94 8.90
C ASN A 91 -5.36 -2.65 8.53
N SER A 92 -5.60 -1.83 7.51
CA SER A 92 -6.91 -1.41 7.04
C SER A 92 -7.69 -0.47 7.97
N ASP A 93 -7.01 0.09 8.96
CA ASP A 93 -7.56 1.16 9.81
C ASP A 93 -6.83 2.48 9.52
N SER A 94 -7.58 3.57 9.48
CA SER A 94 -6.97 4.90 9.39
C SER A 94 -6.21 5.21 10.68
N CYS A 95 -5.02 5.80 10.52
CA CYS A 95 -4.21 6.21 11.65
C CYS A 95 -4.68 7.53 12.23
N GLN A 96 -4.60 7.66 13.55
CA GLN A 96 -4.94 8.89 14.25
C GLN A 96 -3.81 9.92 14.20
N GLY A 97 -2.57 9.44 14.12
CA GLY A 97 -1.40 10.30 14.05
C GLY A 97 -0.12 9.52 13.80
N LEU A 98 0.96 10.27 13.59
CA LEU A 98 2.29 9.69 13.36
C LEU A 98 2.87 9.01 14.61
N SER A 99 2.31 9.28 15.79
CA SER A 99 2.69 8.61 17.03
C SER A 99 1.98 7.27 17.25
N ASP A 100 1.10 6.86 16.35
CA ASP A 100 0.45 5.56 16.44
C ASP A 100 1.50 4.45 16.43
N GLU A 101 1.31 3.49 17.34
CA GLU A 101 2.23 2.36 17.48
C GLU A 101 2.13 1.42 16.27
N VAL A 102 3.29 0.97 15.80
CA VAL A 102 3.39 -0.09 14.79
C VAL A 102 4.07 -1.32 15.41
N LYS A 103 3.71 -2.50 14.92
CA LYS A 103 4.19 -3.79 15.41
C LYS A 103 4.70 -4.64 14.26
N ALA A 104 5.50 -5.65 14.60
CA ALA A 104 5.97 -6.63 13.62
C ALA A 104 4.80 -7.19 12.79
N ASN A 105 5.04 -7.29 11.49
CA ASN A 105 4.09 -7.79 10.47
C ASN A 105 2.89 -6.87 10.18
N ASP A 106 2.86 -5.67 10.73
CA ASP A 106 1.83 -4.70 10.35
C ASP A 106 1.93 -4.38 8.85
N LYS A 107 0.77 -4.21 8.22
CA LYS A 107 0.62 -3.75 6.85
C LYS A 107 0.39 -2.24 6.86
N LEU A 108 1.34 -1.50 6.32
CA LEU A 108 1.28 -0.05 6.26
C LEU A 108 1.10 0.39 4.81
N THR A 109 0.16 1.31 4.60
CA THR A 109 -0.06 1.94 3.29
C THR A 109 0.03 3.44 3.49
N ALA A 110 1.01 4.07 2.86
CA ALA A 110 1.20 5.52 2.92
C ALA A 110 1.24 6.09 1.50
N PHE A 111 0.61 7.23 1.30
CA PHE A 111 0.38 7.71 -0.06
C PHE A 111 0.21 9.22 -0.15
N VAL A 112 0.43 9.72 -1.37
CA VAL A 112 0.01 11.04 -1.80
C VAL A 112 -1.31 10.87 -2.57
N TYR A 113 -2.33 11.63 -2.18
CA TYR A 113 -3.61 11.63 -2.91
C TYR A 113 -3.43 12.11 -4.35
N LYS A 114 -4.13 11.47 -5.28
CA LYS A 114 -4.28 11.98 -6.64
C LYS A 114 -5.21 13.20 -6.63
N ASP A 115 -6.33 13.11 -5.92
CA ASP A 115 -7.22 14.24 -5.68
C ASP A 115 -6.68 15.07 -4.50
N LYS A 116 -5.83 16.02 -4.83
CA LYS A 116 -5.17 16.87 -3.83
C LYS A 116 -6.08 17.92 -3.20
N ASP A 117 -7.23 18.18 -3.81
CA ASP A 117 -8.16 19.21 -3.34
C ASP A 117 -9.20 18.65 -2.37
N ASN A 118 -9.75 17.46 -2.64
CA ASN A 118 -10.83 16.87 -1.86
C ASN A 118 -10.48 15.54 -1.18
N PHE A 119 -9.29 14.99 -1.44
CA PHE A 119 -8.83 13.72 -0.83
C PHE A 119 -9.82 12.57 -1.08
N SER A 120 -10.35 12.47 -2.30
CA SER A 120 -11.42 11.53 -2.63
C SER A 120 -10.92 10.13 -3.02
N ASP A 121 -9.62 9.92 -3.17
CA ASP A 121 -9.06 8.60 -3.41
C ASP A 121 -9.52 7.65 -2.28
N ALA A 122 -10.20 6.58 -2.63
CA ALA A 122 -10.63 5.60 -1.64
C ALA A 122 -9.47 4.69 -1.24
N TYR A 123 -9.26 4.51 0.07
CA TYR A 123 -8.37 3.46 0.55
C TYR A 123 -8.95 2.09 0.15
N THR A 124 -8.08 1.17 -0.22
CA THR A 124 -8.49 -0.15 -0.69
C THR A 124 -7.75 -1.26 0.03
N LYS A 125 -8.38 -2.42 0.06
CA LYS A 125 -7.78 -3.67 0.53
C LYS A 125 -8.32 -4.84 -0.27
N PHE A 126 -7.53 -5.90 -0.42
CA PHE A 126 -8.04 -7.19 -0.82
C PHE A 126 -8.61 -7.95 0.39
N GLU A 127 -9.51 -8.90 0.15
CA GLU A 127 -10.06 -9.77 1.19
C GLU A 127 -8.95 -10.50 1.95
N THR A 128 -7.90 -10.91 1.22
CA THR A 128 -6.67 -11.43 1.80
C THR A 128 -5.47 -10.80 1.10
N THR A 129 -4.35 -10.69 1.80
CA THR A 129 -3.09 -10.15 1.27
C THR A 129 -2.19 -11.23 0.70
N SER A 130 -2.56 -12.51 0.82
CA SER A 130 -1.78 -13.65 0.38
C SER A 130 -2.66 -14.70 -0.26
N TYR A 131 -2.28 -15.13 -1.46
CA TYR A 131 -2.94 -16.17 -2.23
C TYR A 131 -1.96 -17.29 -2.52
N THR A 132 -2.45 -18.52 -2.49
CA THR A 132 -1.72 -19.70 -2.92
C THR A 132 -2.57 -20.40 -3.97
N SER A 133 -1.97 -20.68 -5.13
CA SER A 133 -2.68 -21.35 -6.23
C SER A 133 -1.72 -22.26 -7.01
N TYR A 134 -2.26 -22.96 -7.98
CA TYR A 134 -1.50 -23.76 -8.93
C TYR A 134 -1.59 -23.17 -10.34
N VAL A 135 -0.59 -23.49 -11.17
CA VAL A 135 -0.61 -23.15 -12.59
C VAL A 135 -1.93 -23.63 -13.20
N ASP A 136 -2.56 -22.77 -14.01
CA ASP A 136 -3.83 -22.98 -14.70
C ASP A 136 -5.06 -23.12 -13.80
N ASN A 137 -4.91 -22.94 -12.50
CA ASN A 137 -6.06 -22.87 -11.59
C ASN A 137 -6.46 -21.40 -11.33
N MET A 138 -7.74 -21.14 -11.47
CA MET A 138 -8.32 -19.82 -11.23
C MET A 138 -8.45 -19.53 -9.74
N PHE A 139 -8.14 -18.30 -9.33
CA PHE A 139 -8.46 -17.77 -8.01
C PHE A 139 -9.06 -16.37 -8.14
N THR A 140 -9.86 -15.96 -7.18
CA THR A 140 -10.62 -14.71 -7.27
C THR A 140 -10.11 -13.67 -6.29
N LEU A 141 -9.91 -12.46 -6.82
CA LEU A 141 -9.55 -11.27 -6.05
C LEU A 141 -10.83 -10.51 -5.71
N PHE A 142 -11.10 -10.40 -4.41
CA PHE A 142 -12.17 -9.53 -3.90
C PHE A 142 -11.51 -8.29 -3.29
N MET A 143 -11.80 -7.13 -3.89
CA MET A 143 -11.30 -5.85 -3.42
C MET A 143 -12.41 -5.08 -2.72
N TYR A 144 -12.05 -4.42 -1.64
CA TYR A 144 -12.91 -3.53 -0.87
C TYR A 144 -12.36 -2.12 -0.92
N LYS A 145 -13.24 -1.14 -1.07
CA LYS A 145 -12.88 0.27 -0.96
C LYS A 145 -13.58 0.91 0.22
N SER A 146 -12.88 1.82 0.87
CA SER A 146 -13.43 2.62 1.97
C SER A 146 -14.44 3.63 1.44
N SER A 147 -15.47 3.91 2.24
CA SER A 147 -16.35 5.05 2.03
C SER A 147 -16.33 5.92 3.28
N TRP A 148 -16.21 7.23 3.07
CA TRP A 148 -16.30 8.20 4.15
C TRP A 148 -17.78 8.38 4.52
N ASN A 149 -18.11 8.18 5.79
CA ASN A 149 -19.48 8.35 6.29
C ASN A 149 -19.63 9.47 7.33
N GLY A 150 -18.68 10.41 7.36
CA GLY A 150 -18.71 11.56 8.28
C GLY A 150 -18.06 11.30 9.65
N SER A 151 -17.53 10.09 9.88
CA SER A 151 -16.85 9.75 11.15
C SER A 151 -15.67 8.83 10.92
N LEU A 152 -14.52 9.15 11.54
CA LEU A 152 -13.32 8.29 11.50
C LEU A 152 -13.57 6.92 12.15
N ASP A 153 -14.49 6.82 13.09
CA ASP A 153 -14.78 5.59 13.82
C ASP A 153 -15.70 4.62 13.06
N LYS A 154 -16.21 5.04 11.89
CA LYS A 154 -17.20 4.28 11.12
C LYS A 154 -16.81 4.18 9.65
N GLN A 155 -15.57 3.86 9.36
CA GLN A 155 -15.19 3.58 7.98
C GLN A 155 -15.83 2.27 7.53
N GLU A 156 -16.63 2.37 6.50
CA GLU A 156 -17.26 1.22 5.87
C GLU A 156 -16.47 0.82 4.62
N PHE A 157 -16.38 -0.48 4.38
CA PHE A 157 -15.77 -1.03 3.19
C PHE A 157 -16.86 -1.65 2.31
N THR A 158 -16.81 -1.32 1.02
CA THR A 158 -17.72 -1.88 0.02
C THR A 158 -16.92 -2.71 -0.97
N ARG A 159 -17.34 -3.96 -1.19
CA ARG A 159 -16.74 -4.84 -2.18
C ARG A 159 -17.10 -4.37 -3.59
N THR A 160 -16.11 -4.32 -4.48
CA THR A 160 -16.31 -3.92 -5.87
C THR A 160 -15.33 -4.64 -6.79
N PRO A 161 -15.77 -5.05 -8.01
CA PRO A 161 -14.87 -5.55 -9.05
C PRO A 161 -14.22 -4.41 -9.87
N GLU A 162 -14.54 -3.15 -9.58
CA GLU A 162 -14.13 -2.00 -10.37
C GLU A 162 -12.73 -1.54 -9.98
N PHE A 163 -11.74 -2.25 -10.47
CA PHE A 163 -10.34 -1.88 -10.38
C PHE A 163 -9.58 -2.36 -11.61
N LYS A 164 -8.49 -1.68 -11.93
CA LYS A 164 -7.54 -2.16 -12.93
C LYS A 164 -6.51 -3.04 -12.24
N LEU A 165 -6.35 -4.27 -12.73
CA LEU A 165 -5.34 -5.19 -12.24
C LEU A 165 -4.03 -5.01 -13.01
N ALA A 166 -2.91 -4.93 -12.28
CA ALA A 166 -1.58 -5.13 -12.81
C ALA A 166 -0.92 -6.27 -12.05
N VAL A 167 -0.21 -7.12 -12.78
CA VAL A 167 0.52 -8.26 -12.21
C VAL A 167 2.01 -8.03 -12.42
N TYR A 168 2.79 -8.16 -11.35
CA TYR A 168 4.25 -8.07 -11.38
C TYR A 168 4.86 -9.38 -10.88
N ASP A 169 6.02 -9.75 -11.42
CA ASP A 169 6.76 -10.89 -10.94
C ASP A 169 7.54 -10.54 -9.64
N GLU A 170 8.28 -11.49 -9.10
CA GLU A 170 9.06 -11.30 -7.87
C GLU A 170 10.15 -10.23 -7.98
N ASN A 171 10.56 -9.87 -9.21
CA ASN A 171 11.53 -8.82 -9.50
C ASN A 171 10.85 -7.48 -9.85
N TYR A 172 9.54 -7.37 -9.60
CA TYR A 172 8.72 -6.19 -9.91
C TYR A 172 8.67 -5.84 -11.39
N LYS A 173 8.86 -6.82 -12.27
CA LYS A 173 8.63 -6.65 -13.72
C LYS A 173 7.18 -6.94 -14.04
N LEU A 174 6.61 -6.07 -14.88
CA LEU A 174 5.22 -6.24 -15.32
C LEU A 174 5.08 -7.54 -16.12
N VAL A 175 4.12 -8.36 -15.71
CA VAL A 175 3.71 -9.55 -16.46
C VAL A 175 2.68 -9.09 -17.49
N PRO A 176 2.93 -9.33 -18.80
CA PRO A 176 1.98 -8.95 -19.85
C PRO A 176 0.62 -9.62 -19.68
N GLU A 177 -0.46 -8.92 -20.03
CA GLU A 177 -1.83 -9.44 -19.89
C GLU A 177 -2.06 -10.76 -20.63
N GLU A 178 -1.37 -10.97 -21.75
CA GLU A 178 -1.46 -12.23 -22.52
C GLU A 178 -0.83 -13.44 -21.81
N GLU A 179 -0.06 -13.23 -20.74
CA GLU A 179 0.58 -14.31 -19.99
C GLU A 179 -0.24 -14.81 -18.80
N TYR A 180 -1.38 -14.22 -18.53
CA TYR A 180 -2.32 -14.69 -17.53
C TYR A 180 -3.77 -14.52 -17.98
N GLY A 181 -4.68 -15.33 -17.41
CA GLY A 181 -6.11 -15.18 -17.65
C GLY A 181 -6.73 -14.20 -16.66
N LEU A 182 -7.64 -13.36 -17.15
CA LEU A 182 -8.41 -12.44 -16.32
C LEU A 182 -9.87 -12.48 -16.72
N LYS A 183 -10.73 -12.66 -15.72
CA LYS A 183 -12.19 -12.62 -15.91
C LYS A 183 -12.81 -11.71 -14.86
N VAL A 184 -13.44 -10.62 -15.31
CA VAL A 184 -14.12 -9.67 -14.44
C VAL A 184 -15.54 -10.16 -14.19
N GLY A 185 -15.87 -10.40 -12.92
CA GLY A 185 -17.20 -10.79 -12.48
C GLY A 185 -17.97 -9.65 -11.83
N SER A 186 -19.14 -9.96 -11.30
CA SER A 186 -19.98 -8.96 -10.62
C SER A 186 -19.47 -8.57 -9.23
N ALA A 187 -18.65 -9.40 -8.61
CA ALA A 187 -18.17 -9.22 -7.23
C ALA A 187 -16.65 -9.09 -7.11
N GLY A 188 -15.90 -9.57 -8.09
CA GLY A 188 -14.45 -9.60 -8.04
C GLY A 188 -13.85 -9.92 -9.40
N GLN A 189 -12.54 -10.08 -9.43
CA GLN A 189 -11.81 -10.45 -10.65
C GLN A 189 -11.07 -11.76 -10.43
N SER A 190 -11.23 -12.70 -11.35
CA SER A 190 -10.61 -14.02 -11.31
C SER A 190 -9.37 -14.06 -12.18
N VAL A 191 -8.29 -14.59 -11.62
CA VAL A 191 -6.97 -14.64 -12.24
C VAL A 191 -6.55 -16.11 -12.41
N THR A 192 -5.94 -16.42 -13.55
CA THR A 192 -5.34 -17.72 -13.82
C THR A 192 -3.90 -17.50 -14.27
N MET A 193 -2.94 -17.88 -13.44
CA MET A 193 -1.53 -17.78 -13.77
C MET A 193 -1.10 -18.98 -14.62
N ARG A 194 -0.25 -18.73 -15.62
CA ARG A 194 0.22 -19.74 -16.58
C ARG A 194 1.59 -20.30 -16.23
N LYS A 195 2.31 -19.64 -15.33
CA LYS A 195 3.66 -20.05 -14.89
C LYS A 195 3.73 -20.04 -13.38
N GLU A 196 4.49 -20.97 -12.81
CA GLU A 196 4.83 -20.95 -11.40
C GLU A 196 5.67 -19.73 -11.06
N GLY A 197 5.59 -19.29 -9.83
CA GLY A 197 6.37 -18.17 -9.33
C GLY A 197 5.65 -17.41 -8.22
N THR A 198 6.31 -16.35 -7.79
CA THR A 198 5.75 -15.39 -6.84
C THR A 198 5.38 -14.12 -7.60
N TYR A 199 4.16 -13.64 -7.36
CA TYR A 199 3.60 -12.49 -8.06
C TYR A 199 3.06 -11.47 -7.07
N TYR A 200 3.13 -10.19 -7.47
CA TYR A 200 2.43 -9.10 -6.79
C TYR A 200 1.25 -8.67 -7.65
N LEU A 201 0.07 -8.73 -7.07
CA LEU A 201 -1.19 -8.37 -7.71
C LEU A 201 -1.60 -6.99 -7.20
N VAL A 202 -1.74 -6.03 -8.09
CA VAL A 202 -1.99 -4.64 -7.74
C VAL A 202 -3.34 -4.20 -8.30
N ALA A 203 -4.22 -3.74 -7.42
CA ALA A 203 -5.44 -3.08 -7.81
C ALA A 203 -5.22 -1.57 -7.86
N MET A 204 -5.60 -0.95 -8.97
CA MET A 204 -5.44 0.47 -9.23
C MET A 204 -6.74 1.11 -9.71
N SER A 205 -6.78 2.43 -9.76
CA SER A 205 -7.90 3.21 -10.25
C SER A 205 -8.32 2.82 -11.67
N THR A 206 -9.62 2.92 -11.92
CA THR A 206 -10.20 2.99 -13.27
C THR A 206 -10.54 4.44 -13.60
N GLU A 207 -11.14 4.70 -14.78
CA GLU A 207 -11.61 6.04 -15.13
C GLU A 207 -12.69 6.56 -14.16
N ASP A 208 -13.52 5.66 -13.64
CA ASP A 208 -14.69 6.00 -12.82
C ASP A 208 -14.52 5.71 -11.32
N ASN A 209 -13.39 5.12 -10.93
CA ASN A 209 -13.16 4.67 -9.56
C ASN A 209 -11.75 5.06 -9.10
N LEU A 210 -11.67 6.13 -8.31
CA LEU A 210 -10.39 6.66 -7.86
C LEU A 210 -9.95 5.95 -6.58
N LEU A 211 -8.86 5.20 -6.68
CA LEU A 211 -8.39 4.29 -5.64
C LEU A 211 -6.94 4.59 -5.24
N VAL A 212 -6.66 4.40 -3.95
CA VAL A 212 -5.30 4.19 -3.49
C VAL A 212 -4.92 2.75 -3.87
N PRO A 213 -3.80 2.48 -4.54
CA PRO A 213 -3.40 1.12 -4.90
C PRO A 213 -3.27 0.20 -3.71
N THR A 214 -3.69 -1.05 -3.88
CA THR A 214 -3.46 -2.11 -2.90
C THR A 214 -2.77 -3.31 -3.55
N VAL A 215 -2.04 -4.07 -2.75
CA VAL A 215 -1.19 -5.16 -3.21
C VAL A 215 -1.52 -6.45 -2.46
N ALA A 216 -1.61 -7.54 -3.21
CA ALA A 216 -1.61 -8.89 -2.66
C ALA A 216 -0.47 -9.70 -3.27
N LYS A 217 0.10 -10.61 -2.50
CA LYS A 217 1.13 -11.55 -2.95
C LYS A 217 0.48 -12.88 -3.31
N ALA A 218 0.82 -13.42 -4.47
CA ALA A 218 0.38 -14.75 -4.88
C ALA A 218 1.58 -15.67 -5.10
N VAL A 219 1.53 -16.86 -4.54
CA VAL A 219 2.50 -17.93 -4.80
C VAL A 219 1.81 -19.01 -5.61
N VAL A 220 2.33 -19.28 -6.80
CA VAL A 220 1.76 -20.20 -7.78
C VAL A 220 2.71 -21.38 -7.96
N TYR A 221 2.20 -22.56 -7.72
CA TYR A 221 2.95 -23.81 -7.80
C TYR A 221 2.57 -24.62 -9.05
N THR A 222 3.48 -25.46 -9.50
CA THR A 222 3.17 -26.51 -10.48
C THR A 222 2.65 -27.76 -9.75
N LYS A 223 1.60 -28.36 -10.26
CA LYS A 223 1.07 -29.64 -9.73
C LYS A 223 2.00 -30.80 -10.07
#